data_b543e6e764555b8302ae67b5a91c867c
#
_entry.id   b543e6e764555b8302ae67b5a91c867c
#
_cell.length_a   1.000
_cell.length_b   1.000
_cell.length_c   1.000
_cell.angle_alpha   90.00
_cell.angle_beta   90.00
_cell.angle_gamma   90.00
#
_symmetry.space_group_name_H-M   'P 1'
#
loop_
_entity.id
_entity.type
_entity.pdbx_description
1 polymer ?
#
loop_
_entity_poly.entity_id
_entity_poly.type
_entity_poly.pdbx_seq_one_letter_code
_entity_poly.pdbx_strand_id
1 'polypeptide(L)'
;MEWFRFIREMAWHNAGFASLRRVRDHLADYDPHYAPTIVPMPISQEEANARGERTPLSGLREANPPSQSLQALQLYTVADYRNLYLSGELTPTDVARAILPLIRRDEAQPGKHSIAWAEIKADLIMRQAEASTLRYKAGQPLGPLDGIPSAIKDDYDLDGYATTLGSIKNYATVSEESSTSWCVRKLEEAGVVILGKLHMHEFGLGVLACP
;
A
#
# COMPACT_ATOMS: atom_id res chain seq x y z
N MET A 1 39.05 -11.52 19.38
CA MET A 1 37.96 -12.13 18.58
C MET A 1 37.11 -13.20 19.30
N GLU A 2 37.63 -13.86 20.35
CA GLU A 2 36.89 -14.89 21.10
C GLU A 2 35.73 -14.36 21.94
N TRP A 3 35.83 -13.15 22.48
CA TRP A 3 34.75 -12.51 23.25
C TRP A 3 33.43 -12.34 22.46
N PHE A 4 33.51 -12.03 21.19
CA PHE A 4 32.33 -11.92 20.33
C PHE A 4 31.65 -13.27 20.09
N ARG A 5 32.42 -14.36 20.09
CA ARG A 5 31.88 -15.72 19.96
C ARG A 5 31.06 -16.10 21.17
N PHE A 6 31.55 -15.83 22.36
CA PHE A 6 30.88 -16.12 23.63
C PHE A 6 29.56 -15.32 23.75
N ILE A 7 29.59 -14.02 23.46
CA ILE A 7 28.39 -13.17 23.50
C ILE A 7 27.34 -13.67 22.48
N ARG A 8 27.77 -14.03 21.30
CA ARG A 8 26.88 -14.59 20.27
C ARG A 8 26.28 -15.91 20.70
N GLU A 9 27.04 -16.82 21.28
CA GLU A 9 26.55 -18.10 21.77
C GLU A 9 25.58 -17.91 22.95
N MET A 10 25.87 -16.99 23.84
CA MET A 10 24.99 -16.63 24.96
C MET A 10 23.66 -16.04 24.44
N ALA A 11 23.72 -15.13 23.51
CA ALA A 11 22.51 -14.54 22.88
C ALA A 11 21.69 -15.63 22.13
N TRP A 12 22.35 -16.54 21.44
CA TRP A 12 21.72 -17.67 20.76
C TRP A 12 20.97 -18.59 21.73
N HIS A 13 21.60 -18.92 22.86
CA HIS A 13 20.98 -19.73 23.89
C HIS A 13 19.81 -19.00 24.58
N ASN A 14 19.99 -17.73 24.92
CA ASN A 14 18.94 -16.94 25.58
C ASN A 14 17.74 -16.70 24.67
N ALA A 15 17.95 -16.60 23.36
CA ALA A 15 16.88 -16.49 22.37
C ALA A 15 16.14 -17.82 22.11
N GLY A 16 16.54 -18.92 22.75
CA GLY A 16 15.89 -20.23 22.59
C GLY A 16 16.21 -20.94 21.27
N PHE A 17 17.11 -20.41 20.43
CA PHE A 17 17.43 -21.01 19.13
C PHE A 17 18.08 -22.40 19.26
N ALA A 18 18.70 -22.72 20.41
CA ALA A 18 19.22 -24.05 20.68
C ALA A 18 18.14 -25.15 20.68
N SER A 19 16.88 -24.77 21.01
CA SER A 19 15.74 -25.69 20.97
C SER A 19 15.30 -26.04 19.55
N LEU A 20 15.52 -25.13 18.56
CA LEU A 20 15.20 -25.38 17.15
C LEU A 20 16.00 -26.56 16.57
N ARG A 21 17.22 -26.77 17.03
CA ARG A 21 18.02 -27.99 16.62
C ARG A 21 17.35 -29.27 17.04
N ARG A 22 16.78 -29.31 18.26
CA ARG A 22 16.04 -30.50 18.74
C ARG A 22 14.77 -30.70 17.93
N VAL A 23 14.04 -29.61 17.61
CA VAL A 23 12.86 -29.69 16.74
C VAL A 23 13.23 -30.25 15.37
N ARG A 24 14.33 -29.76 14.78
CA ARG A 24 14.82 -30.26 13.49
C ARG A 24 15.14 -31.76 13.56
N ASP A 25 15.83 -32.21 14.62
CA ASP A 25 16.20 -33.59 14.76
C ASP A 25 14.99 -34.51 14.97
N HIS A 26 13.92 -33.99 15.62
CA HIS A 26 12.63 -34.69 15.73
C HIS A 26 11.82 -34.68 14.43
N LEU A 27 12.02 -33.71 13.57
CA LEU A 27 11.30 -33.58 12.29
C LEU A 27 12.09 -34.21 11.12
N ALA A 28 13.32 -34.73 11.36
CA ALA A 28 14.16 -35.29 10.30
C ALA A 28 13.50 -36.46 9.56
N ASP A 29 12.62 -37.20 10.25
CA ASP A 29 11.93 -38.39 9.72
C ASP A 29 10.52 -38.05 9.16
N TYR A 30 10.13 -36.80 9.21
CA TYR A 30 8.84 -36.35 8.63
C TYR A 30 9.05 -35.74 7.25
N ASP A 31 8.31 -36.23 6.27
CA ASP A 31 8.27 -35.63 4.97
C ASP A 31 7.75 -34.16 5.09
N PRO A 32 8.38 -33.21 4.39
CA PRO A 32 7.92 -31.83 4.40
C PRO A 32 6.46 -31.75 3.98
N HIS A 33 5.60 -31.36 4.90
CA HIS A 33 4.18 -31.16 4.59
C HIS A 33 4.01 -29.77 4.01
N TYR A 34 3.83 -29.68 2.70
CA TYR A 34 3.46 -28.47 2.02
C TYR A 34 1.93 -28.34 2.04
N ALA A 35 1.39 -27.55 2.96
CA ALA A 35 0.07 -27.02 2.78
C ALA A 35 0.20 -25.82 1.84
N PRO A 36 -0.31 -25.87 0.58
CA PRO A 36 -0.26 -24.71 -0.29
C PRO A 36 -1.07 -23.58 0.35
N THR A 37 -0.42 -22.43 0.56
CA THR A 37 -1.08 -21.21 1.04
C THR A 37 -2.06 -20.64 0.00
N ILE A 38 -1.94 -21.10 -1.24
CA ILE A 38 -2.88 -20.83 -2.33
C ILE A 38 -3.56 -22.15 -2.66
N VAL A 39 -4.82 -22.29 -2.30
CA VAL A 39 -5.67 -23.38 -2.81
C VAL A 39 -6.14 -22.94 -4.18
N PRO A 40 -5.71 -23.60 -5.30
CA PRO A 40 -6.25 -23.29 -6.59
C PRO A 40 -7.76 -23.54 -6.56
N MET A 41 -8.56 -22.51 -6.74
CA MET A 41 -9.98 -22.73 -6.98
C MET A 41 -10.10 -23.52 -8.29
N PRO A 42 -10.84 -24.64 -8.31
CA PRO A 42 -11.09 -25.36 -9.55
C PRO A 42 -11.98 -24.48 -10.44
N ILE A 43 -11.33 -23.65 -11.24
CA ILE A 43 -11.98 -22.87 -12.30
C ILE A 43 -11.82 -23.63 -13.61
N SER A 44 -12.90 -23.68 -14.39
CA SER A 44 -12.81 -24.22 -15.75
C SER A 44 -11.90 -23.35 -16.62
N GLN A 45 -11.36 -23.93 -17.70
CA GLN A 45 -10.56 -23.18 -18.67
C GLN A 45 -11.36 -22.01 -19.28
N GLU A 46 -12.68 -22.17 -19.41
CA GLU A 46 -13.61 -21.14 -19.88
C GLU A 46 -13.74 -19.99 -18.89
N GLU A 47 -13.86 -20.28 -17.60
CA GLU A 47 -13.88 -19.26 -16.55
C GLU A 47 -12.54 -18.53 -16.40
N ALA A 48 -11.41 -19.24 -16.59
CA ALA A 48 -10.09 -18.63 -16.58
C ALA A 48 -9.92 -17.67 -17.77
N ASN A 49 -10.42 -18.04 -18.94
CA ASN A 49 -10.40 -17.21 -20.14
C ASN A 49 -11.37 -16.02 -20.04
N ALA A 50 -12.58 -16.22 -19.48
CA ALA A 50 -13.55 -15.16 -19.24
C ALA A 50 -13.05 -14.12 -18.23
N ARG A 51 -12.24 -14.52 -17.25
CA ARG A 51 -11.59 -13.58 -16.32
C ARG A 51 -10.51 -12.72 -16.98
N GLY A 52 -10.00 -13.11 -18.14
CA GLY A 52 -9.09 -12.27 -18.95
C GLY A 52 -9.83 -11.15 -19.67
N GLU A 53 -11.14 -11.27 -19.88
CA GLU A 53 -11.97 -10.17 -20.37
C GLU A 53 -12.25 -9.20 -19.24
N ARG A 54 -11.98 -7.91 -19.47
CA ARG A 54 -12.23 -6.86 -18.49
C ARG A 54 -13.70 -6.91 -18.08
N THR A 55 -13.97 -7.33 -16.85
CA THR A 55 -15.32 -7.27 -16.28
C THR A 55 -15.81 -5.81 -16.37
N PRO A 56 -16.96 -5.55 -17.03
CA PRO A 56 -17.52 -4.21 -17.05
C PRO A 56 -17.72 -3.72 -15.61
N LEU A 57 -17.27 -2.52 -15.31
CA LEU A 57 -17.36 -1.93 -13.96
C LEU A 57 -18.78 -1.84 -13.40
N SER A 58 -19.80 -1.90 -14.28
CA SER A 58 -21.21 -2.02 -13.91
C SER A 58 -21.52 -3.29 -13.08
N GLY A 59 -20.82 -4.40 -13.35
CA GLY A 59 -21.02 -5.65 -12.60
C GLY A 59 -20.39 -5.67 -11.21
N LEU A 60 -19.41 -4.82 -10.93
CA LEU A 60 -18.77 -4.76 -9.60
C LEU A 60 -19.72 -4.23 -8.51
N ARG A 61 -20.69 -3.40 -8.88
CA ARG A 61 -21.68 -2.86 -7.95
C ARG A 61 -22.73 -3.89 -7.56
N GLU A 62 -23.06 -4.83 -8.45
CA GLU A 62 -24.00 -5.92 -8.19
C GLU A 62 -23.35 -7.08 -7.45
N ALA A 63 -22.06 -7.35 -7.74
CA ALA A 63 -21.33 -8.46 -7.14
C ALA A 63 -20.90 -8.20 -5.69
N ASN A 64 -20.72 -6.93 -5.29
CA ASN A 64 -20.36 -6.53 -3.93
C ASN A 64 -21.24 -5.35 -3.49
N PRO A 65 -22.50 -5.56 -3.08
CA PRO A 65 -23.23 -4.53 -2.39
C PRO A 65 -22.44 -4.17 -1.12
N PRO A 66 -22.26 -2.86 -0.81
CA PRO A 66 -21.55 -2.47 0.40
C PRO A 66 -22.17 -3.20 1.59
N SER A 67 -21.36 -3.94 2.34
CA SER A 67 -21.85 -4.65 3.52
C SER A 67 -22.48 -3.61 4.46
N GLN A 68 -23.57 -3.96 5.13
CA GLN A 68 -24.23 -3.06 6.09
C GLN A 68 -23.23 -2.51 7.13
N SER A 69 -22.18 -3.25 7.45
CA SER A 69 -21.09 -2.82 8.32
C SER A 69 -20.23 -1.71 7.71
N LEU A 70 -19.98 -1.72 6.41
CA LEU A 70 -19.22 -0.65 5.72
C LEU A 70 -20.07 0.63 5.57
N GLN A 71 -21.38 0.48 5.34
CA GLN A 71 -22.30 1.63 5.34
C GLN A 71 -22.39 2.29 6.72
N ALA A 72 -22.38 1.49 7.79
CA ALA A 72 -22.37 2.00 9.16
C ALA A 72 -21.08 2.78 9.50
N LEU A 73 -19.95 2.44 8.87
CA LEU A 73 -18.67 3.13 9.04
C LEU A 73 -18.49 4.32 8.09
N GLN A 74 -19.45 4.58 7.18
CA GLN A 74 -19.36 5.63 6.14
C GLN A 74 -18.06 5.57 5.32
N LEU A 75 -17.58 4.36 5.03
CA LEU A 75 -16.37 4.15 4.22
C LEU A 75 -16.76 4.14 2.73
N TYR A 76 -16.05 4.96 1.96
CA TYR A 76 -16.19 4.98 0.51
C TYR A 76 -15.32 3.91 -0.14
N THR A 77 -15.89 3.17 -1.08
CA THR A 77 -15.16 2.27 -1.96
C THR A 77 -14.61 3.02 -3.18
N VAL A 78 -13.71 2.39 -3.93
CA VAL A 78 -13.24 2.90 -5.24
C VAL A 78 -14.41 3.21 -6.17
N ALA A 79 -15.44 2.34 -6.19
CA ALA A 79 -16.63 2.52 -7.01
C ALA A 79 -17.46 3.75 -6.57
N ASP A 80 -17.56 3.98 -5.25
CA ASP A 80 -18.27 5.14 -4.71
C ASP A 80 -17.57 6.44 -5.10
N TYR A 81 -16.27 6.56 -4.89
CA TYR A 81 -15.49 7.71 -5.34
C TYR A 81 -15.69 7.96 -6.84
N ARG A 82 -15.53 6.92 -7.65
CA ARG A 82 -15.68 7.03 -9.09
C ARG A 82 -17.06 7.52 -9.51
N ASN A 83 -18.12 6.99 -8.89
CA ASN A 83 -19.49 7.40 -9.17
C ASN A 83 -19.71 8.88 -8.83
N LEU A 84 -19.20 9.33 -7.67
CA LEU A 84 -19.26 10.74 -7.24
C LEU A 84 -18.47 11.66 -8.18
N TYR A 85 -17.31 11.19 -8.70
CA TYR A 85 -16.53 11.97 -9.67
C TYR A 85 -17.23 12.05 -11.03
N LEU A 86 -17.86 10.96 -11.49
CA LEU A 86 -18.59 10.94 -12.75
C LEU A 86 -19.87 11.78 -12.70
N SER A 87 -20.55 11.82 -11.55
CA SER A 87 -21.73 12.69 -11.37
C SER A 87 -21.37 14.16 -11.20
N GLY A 88 -20.10 14.46 -10.89
CA GLY A 88 -19.66 15.82 -10.56
C GLY A 88 -20.06 16.30 -9.16
N GLU A 89 -20.65 15.43 -8.34
CA GLU A 89 -21.00 15.74 -6.95
C GLU A 89 -19.75 15.94 -6.08
N LEU A 90 -18.67 15.26 -6.41
CA LEU A 90 -17.37 15.37 -5.75
C LEU A 90 -16.27 15.44 -6.82
N THR A 91 -15.14 16.03 -6.50
CA THR A 91 -13.96 16.00 -7.37
C THR A 91 -12.74 15.42 -6.65
N PRO A 92 -11.77 14.84 -7.39
CA PRO A 92 -10.49 14.43 -6.79
C PRO A 92 -9.80 15.56 -6.01
N THR A 93 -9.91 16.81 -6.49
CA THR A 93 -9.38 17.99 -5.80
C THR A 93 -10.06 18.23 -4.46
N ASP A 94 -11.38 18.04 -4.36
CA ASP A 94 -12.11 18.22 -3.11
C ASP A 94 -11.70 17.15 -2.08
N VAL A 95 -11.54 15.91 -2.54
CA VAL A 95 -11.05 14.81 -1.70
C VAL A 95 -9.63 15.10 -1.18
N ALA A 96 -8.72 15.53 -2.05
CA ALA A 96 -7.36 15.87 -1.64
C ALA A 96 -7.36 17.03 -0.61
N ARG A 97 -8.15 18.07 -0.81
CA ARG A 97 -8.30 19.17 0.14
C ARG A 97 -8.86 18.74 1.49
N ALA A 98 -9.79 17.78 1.49
CA ALA A 98 -10.36 17.25 2.72
C ALA A 98 -9.37 16.36 3.50
N ILE A 99 -8.53 15.58 2.79
CA ILE A 99 -7.58 14.66 3.40
C ILE A 99 -6.33 15.37 3.92
N LEU A 100 -5.78 16.33 3.17
CA LEU A 100 -4.51 17.00 3.51
C LEU A 100 -4.44 17.51 4.95
N PRO A 101 -5.44 18.23 5.51
CA PRO A 101 -5.41 18.67 6.90
C PRO A 101 -5.32 17.53 7.92
N LEU A 102 -5.83 16.35 7.56
CA LEU A 102 -5.85 15.19 8.46
C LEU A 102 -4.51 14.46 8.53
N ILE A 103 -3.72 14.53 7.45
CA ILE A 103 -2.48 13.76 7.30
C ILE A 103 -1.21 14.62 7.38
N ARG A 104 -1.30 15.95 7.26
CA ARG A 104 -0.14 16.85 7.25
C ARG A 104 0.77 16.63 8.46
N ARG A 105 2.07 16.76 8.22
CA ARG A 105 3.13 16.61 9.23
C ARG A 105 3.71 17.95 9.68
N ASP A 106 2.95 19.02 9.64
CA ASP A 106 3.35 20.32 10.16
C ASP A 106 3.58 20.21 11.67
N GLU A 107 4.78 20.56 12.14
CA GLU A 107 5.13 20.50 13.57
C GLU A 107 4.28 21.44 14.42
N ALA A 108 3.88 22.58 13.86
CA ALA A 108 3.04 23.55 14.57
C ALA A 108 1.57 23.11 14.68
N GLN A 109 1.08 22.38 13.70
CA GLN A 109 -0.31 21.90 13.63
C GLN A 109 -0.39 20.55 12.93
N PRO A 110 0.07 19.46 13.57
CA PRO A 110 0.03 18.14 12.95
C PRO A 110 -1.42 17.71 12.71
N GLY A 111 -1.64 17.05 11.59
CA GLY A 111 -2.93 16.43 11.29
C GLY A 111 -3.25 15.28 12.24
N LYS A 112 -4.52 14.97 12.43
CA LYS A 112 -5.00 13.91 13.33
C LYS A 112 -4.33 12.55 13.06
N HIS A 113 -4.00 12.29 11.80
CA HIS A 113 -3.41 11.02 11.33
C HIS A 113 -1.95 11.18 10.86
N SER A 114 -1.30 12.28 11.23
CA SER A 114 0.08 12.60 10.79
C SER A 114 1.11 11.53 11.15
N ILE A 115 0.92 10.84 12.27
CA ILE A 115 1.85 9.81 12.77
C ILE A 115 2.00 8.61 11.82
N ALA A 116 0.98 8.34 10.99
CA ALA A 116 1.04 7.24 10.03
C ALA A 116 1.94 7.54 8.81
N TRP A 117 2.35 8.79 8.63
CA TRP A 117 3.01 9.26 7.41
C TRP A 117 4.49 9.52 7.63
N ALA A 118 5.33 8.96 6.78
CA ALA A 118 6.77 9.23 6.74
C ALA A 118 7.04 10.57 6.04
N GLU A 119 6.43 10.78 4.86
CA GLU A 119 6.59 12.01 4.08
C GLU A 119 5.32 12.33 3.28
N ILE A 120 4.97 13.63 3.22
CA ILE A 120 3.83 14.17 2.47
C ILE A 120 4.28 15.41 1.71
N LYS A 121 3.87 15.53 0.44
CA LYS A 121 4.12 16.70 -0.41
C LYS A 121 2.81 17.25 -0.95
N ALA A 122 2.25 18.22 -0.24
CA ALA A 122 0.92 18.76 -0.53
C ALA A 122 0.78 19.32 -1.95
N ASP A 123 1.83 19.94 -2.49
CA ASP A 123 1.87 20.48 -3.84
C ASP A 123 1.81 19.37 -4.91
N LEU A 124 2.47 18.23 -4.70
CA LEU A 124 2.39 17.07 -5.60
C LEU A 124 0.99 16.45 -5.58
N ILE A 125 0.44 16.25 -4.39
CA ILE A 125 -0.92 15.70 -4.19
C ILE A 125 -1.94 16.57 -4.91
N MET A 126 -1.88 17.88 -4.70
CA MET A 126 -2.82 18.82 -5.32
C MET A 126 -2.70 18.83 -6.84
N ARG A 127 -1.48 18.81 -7.39
CA ARG A 127 -1.28 18.75 -8.85
C ARG A 127 -1.88 17.47 -9.45
N GLN A 128 -1.68 16.31 -8.82
CA GLN A 128 -2.26 15.05 -9.28
C GLN A 128 -3.79 15.09 -9.22
N ALA A 129 -4.36 15.59 -8.12
CA ALA A 129 -5.80 15.70 -7.92
C ALA A 129 -6.45 16.67 -8.91
N GLU A 130 -5.82 17.83 -9.18
CA GLU A 130 -6.29 18.81 -10.14
C GLU A 130 -6.24 18.27 -11.57
N ALA A 131 -5.17 17.57 -11.95
CA ALA A 131 -5.06 16.92 -13.25
C ALA A 131 -6.18 15.88 -13.45
N SER A 132 -6.46 15.06 -12.44
CA SER A 132 -7.57 14.10 -12.48
C SER A 132 -8.92 14.80 -12.57
N THR A 133 -9.14 15.87 -11.79
CA THR A 133 -10.37 16.67 -11.84
C THR A 133 -10.62 17.23 -13.25
N LEU A 134 -9.57 17.70 -13.94
CA LEU A 134 -9.69 18.19 -15.31
C LEU A 134 -10.08 17.07 -16.28
N ARG A 135 -9.51 15.85 -16.11
CA ARG A 135 -9.91 14.71 -16.94
C ARG A 135 -11.37 14.31 -16.75
N TYR A 136 -11.86 14.30 -15.51
CA TYR A 136 -13.30 14.04 -15.25
C TYR A 136 -14.20 15.12 -15.86
N LYS A 137 -13.83 16.39 -15.74
CA LYS A 137 -14.57 17.50 -16.38
C LYS A 137 -14.58 17.41 -17.91
N ALA A 138 -13.51 16.88 -18.50
CA ALA A 138 -13.42 16.64 -19.94
C ALA A 138 -14.14 15.35 -20.39
N GLY A 139 -14.69 14.55 -19.47
CA GLY A 139 -15.29 13.24 -19.77
C GLY A 139 -14.27 12.18 -20.20
N GLN A 140 -13.00 12.37 -19.86
CA GLN A 140 -11.87 11.51 -20.26
C GLN A 140 -11.05 11.01 -19.07
N PRO A 141 -11.66 10.37 -18.06
CA PRO A 141 -10.89 9.75 -16.98
C PRO A 141 -10.04 8.60 -17.52
N LEU A 142 -8.85 8.39 -16.94
CA LEU A 142 -7.90 7.34 -17.36
C LEU A 142 -8.43 5.93 -17.09
N GLY A 143 -9.33 5.77 -16.13
CA GLY A 143 -9.88 4.47 -15.78
C GLY A 143 -10.55 4.47 -14.41
N PRO A 144 -10.80 3.28 -13.83
CA PRO A 144 -11.52 3.17 -12.56
C PRO A 144 -10.76 3.71 -11.35
N LEU A 145 -9.44 3.81 -11.44
CA LEU A 145 -8.58 4.26 -10.36
C LEU A 145 -8.20 5.75 -10.47
N ASP A 146 -8.64 6.43 -11.55
CA ASP A 146 -8.32 7.85 -11.73
C ASP A 146 -8.91 8.70 -10.60
N GLY A 147 -8.06 9.49 -9.96
CA GLY A 147 -8.44 10.34 -8.84
C GLY A 147 -8.60 9.65 -7.49
N ILE A 148 -8.43 8.33 -7.43
CA ILE A 148 -8.55 7.59 -6.17
C ILE A 148 -7.37 7.90 -5.26
N PRO A 149 -7.60 8.35 -4.00
CA PRO A 149 -6.51 8.62 -3.06
C PRO A 149 -5.89 7.31 -2.58
N SER A 150 -4.56 7.24 -2.60
CA SER A 150 -3.81 6.09 -2.10
C SER A 150 -2.52 6.53 -1.43
N ALA A 151 -1.93 5.65 -0.64
CA ALA A 151 -0.67 5.88 0.03
C ALA A 151 0.30 4.73 -0.26
N ILE A 152 1.60 5.03 -0.24
CA ILE A 152 2.65 4.09 -0.57
C ILE A 152 3.46 3.80 0.69
N LYS A 153 3.66 2.52 0.98
CA LYS A 153 4.51 2.11 2.10
C LYS A 153 5.97 2.49 1.83
N ASP A 154 6.72 2.79 2.89
CA ASP A 154 8.08 3.34 2.75
C ASP A 154 9.15 2.30 2.37
N ASP A 155 8.76 1.17 1.81
CA ASP A 155 9.62 0.16 1.17
C ASP A 155 9.52 0.17 -0.37
N TYR A 156 8.69 1.04 -0.94
CA TYR A 156 8.61 1.25 -2.39
C TYR A 156 9.20 2.61 -2.76
N ASP A 157 10.02 2.63 -3.78
CA ASP A 157 10.54 3.87 -4.34
C ASP A 157 9.41 4.66 -5.03
N LEU A 158 9.41 5.96 -4.79
CA LEU A 158 8.49 6.92 -5.39
C LEU A 158 9.28 8.19 -5.71
N ASP A 159 9.20 8.62 -6.94
CA ASP A 159 9.96 9.78 -7.43
C ASP A 159 9.63 11.04 -6.63
N GLY A 160 10.68 11.77 -6.28
CA GLY A 160 10.57 12.95 -5.43
C GLY A 160 10.43 12.67 -3.93
N TYR A 161 10.39 11.41 -3.47
CA TYR A 161 10.31 11.03 -2.05
C TYR A 161 11.53 10.23 -1.61
N ALA A 162 11.84 10.26 -0.32
CA ALA A 162 12.80 9.34 0.27
C ALA A 162 12.20 7.94 0.42
N THR A 163 13.04 6.91 0.38
CA THR A 163 12.70 5.54 0.77
C THR A 163 13.60 5.15 1.92
N THR A 164 13.06 5.13 3.15
CA THR A 164 13.86 4.96 4.35
C THR A 164 13.79 3.57 4.94
N LEU A 165 12.86 2.73 4.49
CA LEU A 165 12.59 1.41 5.07
C LEU A 165 12.34 1.48 6.58
N GLY A 166 11.74 2.57 7.06
CA GLY A 166 11.53 2.84 8.48
C GLY A 166 12.79 3.21 9.26
N SER A 167 13.93 3.47 8.60
CA SER A 167 15.20 3.88 9.22
C SER A 167 15.47 5.37 9.01
N ILE A 168 16.62 5.85 9.48
CA ILE A 168 17.07 7.24 9.28
C ILE A 168 17.81 7.46 7.96
N LYS A 169 18.11 6.40 7.20
CA LYS A 169 18.83 6.50 5.92
C LYS A 169 17.87 6.49 4.74
N ASN A 170 18.20 7.23 3.70
CA ASN A 170 17.51 7.14 2.43
C ASN A 170 18.16 6.04 1.58
N TYR A 171 17.37 5.05 1.17
CA TYR A 171 17.76 3.93 0.31
C TYR A 171 17.14 4.02 -1.08
N ALA A 172 16.49 5.14 -1.42
CA ALA A 172 15.85 5.30 -2.72
C ALA A 172 16.83 4.97 -3.85
N THR A 173 16.37 4.16 -4.78
CA THR A 173 17.11 3.82 -5.98
C THR A 173 17.10 5.03 -6.93
N VAL A 174 18.27 5.54 -7.26
CA VAL A 174 18.39 6.61 -8.26
C VAL A 174 18.67 5.96 -9.61
N SER A 175 17.75 6.09 -10.55
CA SER A 175 17.94 5.68 -11.94
C SER A 175 17.83 6.90 -12.87
N GLU A 176 18.41 6.80 -14.07
CA GLU A 176 18.34 7.88 -15.08
C GLU A 176 16.92 8.10 -15.61
N GLU A 177 16.06 7.09 -15.57
CA GLU A 177 14.71 7.16 -16.13
C GLU A 177 13.64 7.53 -15.10
N SER A 178 13.65 6.90 -13.94
CA SER A 178 12.74 7.17 -12.82
C SER A 178 13.15 6.34 -11.61
N SER A 179 13.04 6.91 -10.43
CA SER A 179 13.21 6.15 -9.17
C SER A 179 11.94 5.41 -8.74
N THR A 180 10.80 5.67 -9.38
CA THR A 180 9.52 5.05 -8.97
C THR A 180 9.49 3.54 -9.25
N SER A 181 9.19 2.75 -8.23
CA SER A 181 8.96 1.30 -8.34
C SER A 181 7.89 0.97 -9.39
N TRP A 182 8.09 -0.10 -10.13
CA TRP A 182 7.22 -0.45 -11.27
C TRP A 182 5.72 -0.51 -10.90
N CYS A 183 5.36 -1.12 -9.77
CA CYS A 183 3.98 -1.22 -9.32
C CYS A 183 3.38 0.15 -8.97
N VAL A 184 4.16 1.04 -8.36
CA VAL A 184 3.74 2.40 -8.02
C VAL A 184 3.54 3.22 -9.29
N ARG A 185 4.46 3.09 -10.27
CA ARG A 185 4.31 3.72 -11.58
C ARG A 185 3.02 3.29 -12.29
N LYS A 186 2.61 2.03 -12.16
CA LYS A 186 1.33 1.56 -12.70
C LYS A 186 0.11 2.22 -12.02
N LEU A 187 0.20 2.55 -10.75
CA LEU A 187 -0.83 3.34 -10.07
C LEU A 187 -0.84 4.79 -10.56
N GLU A 188 0.32 5.41 -10.75
CA GLU A 188 0.44 6.75 -11.32
C GLU A 188 -0.13 6.81 -12.75
N GLU A 189 0.22 5.84 -13.60
CA GLU A 189 -0.31 5.71 -14.96
C GLU A 189 -1.83 5.52 -14.98
N ALA A 190 -2.40 4.89 -13.96
CA ALA A 190 -3.85 4.73 -13.80
C ALA A 190 -4.54 6.00 -13.23
N GLY A 191 -3.78 7.04 -12.89
CA GLY A 191 -4.30 8.30 -12.39
C GLY A 191 -4.59 8.34 -10.90
N VAL A 192 -4.07 7.39 -10.12
CA VAL A 192 -4.18 7.38 -8.65
C VAL A 192 -3.53 8.65 -8.09
N VAL A 193 -4.18 9.27 -7.12
CA VAL A 193 -3.63 10.40 -6.36
C VAL A 193 -2.83 9.88 -5.19
N ILE A 194 -1.50 9.90 -5.30
CA ILE A 194 -0.62 9.40 -4.25
C ILE A 194 -0.44 10.46 -3.17
N LEU A 195 -0.93 10.15 -1.97
CA LEU A 195 -0.94 11.05 -0.81
C LEU A 195 0.41 11.14 -0.09
N GLY A 196 1.35 10.23 -0.39
CA GLY A 196 2.67 10.20 0.21
C GLY A 196 3.10 8.82 0.68
N LYS A 197 4.14 8.82 1.51
CA LYS A 197 4.78 7.62 2.06
C LYS A 197 4.30 7.33 3.47
N LEU A 198 3.94 6.07 3.75
CA LEU A 198 3.52 5.61 5.07
C LEU A 198 4.71 5.10 5.88
N HIS A 199 4.69 5.39 7.19
CA HIS A 199 5.65 4.80 8.11
C HIS A 199 5.57 3.27 8.13
N MET A 200 6.72 2.68 8.41
CA MET A 200 6.86 1.26 8.70
C MET A 200 7.92 1.07 9.80
N HIS A 201 7.92 -0.07 10.45
CA HIS A 201 9.03 -0.45 11.32
C HIS A 201 10.28 -0.79 10.49
N GLU A 202 11.43 -0.59 11.07
CA GLU A 202 12.72 -0.69 10.41
C GLU A 202 12.89 -2.03 9.70
N PHE A 203 13.14 -1.98 8.38
CA PHE A 203 13.25 -3.11 7.45
C PHE A 203 12.10 -4.13 7.50
N GLY A 204 10.94 -3.76 8.04
CA GLY A 204 9.81 -4.68 8.19
C GLY A 204 10.00 -5.76 9.26
N LEU A 205 11.03 -5.65 10.10
CA LEU A 205 11.44 -6.69 11.06
C LEU A 205 10.90 -6.47 12.48
N GLY A 206 10.28 -5.34 12.75
CA GLY A 206 9.74 -5.02 14.08
C GLY A 206 8.43 -5.72 14.37
N VAL A 207 8.23 -6.09 15.63
CA VAL A 207 6.95 -6.61 16.15
C VAL A 207 6.04 -5.47 16.60
N LEU A 208 6.62 -4.33 16.91
CA LEU A 208 5.92 -3.11 17.31
C LEU A 208 6.23 -2.01 16.30
N ALA A 209 5.21 -1.32 15.82
CA ALA A 209 5.41 -0.10 15.06
C ALA A 209 6.16 0.90 15.95
N CYS A 210 7.36 1.32 15.54
CA CYS A 210 8.00 2.47 16.18
C CYS A 210 7.18 3.71 15.90
N PRO A 211 6.91 4.52 16.93
CA PRO A 211 6.25 5.81 16.80
C PRO A 211 7.09 6.82 16.02
#